data_335ec952f1bb00221ac9669e5f68f6bc
#
_entry.id   335ec952f1bb00221ac9669e5f68f6bc
#
_cell.length_a   1.000
_cell.length_b   1.000
_cell.length_c   1.000
_cell.angle_alpha   90.00
_cell.angle_beta   90.00
_cell.angle_gamma   90.00
#
_symmetry.space_group_name_H-M   'P 1'
#
loop_
_entity.id
_entity.type
_entity.pdbx_description
1 polymer ?
#
loop_
_entity_poly.entity_id
_entity_poly.type
_entity_poly.pdbx_seq_one_letter_code
_entity_poly.pdbx_strand_id
1 'polypeptide(L)'
;MPNSSIEQDALFQAGEAFFFADSYDKANDAYEKLIQKYSGSRLMDRAEARRFAIAQYWSELQELNPDHLWTYNFTNRERPARDTGGHARRVFNNIRLEDPTGKLADDATLALGNAYFRNKAYLDAADSYEDLRKAYPGSPHLFNATVLEIQSRLRAYRGPAYDGMGIEKANRLMEALVAQFPEQVEEQRTALDELAAEIRYELAARELYLAKLYDRRNENRAARLY
;
A
#
# COMPACT_ATOMS: atom_id res chain seq x y z
N MET A 1 23.35 -31.58 0.78
CA MET A 1 22.23 -32.48 0.40
C MET A 1 21.05 -31.60 0.01
N PRO A 2 20.62 -31.61 -1.24
CA PRO A 2 19.43 -30.84 -1.65
C PRO A 2 18.18 -31.32 -0.88
N ASN A 3 17.28 -30.40 -0.60
CA ASN A 3 16.04 -30.64 0.14
C ASN A 3 16.21 -31.10 1.61
N SER A 4 17.24 -30.63 2.28
CA SER A 4 17.52 -30.98 3.69
C SER A 4 17.37 -29.76 4.62
N SER A 5 17.26 -30.00 5.95
CA SER A 5 17.32 -28.94 6.96
C SER A 5 18.64 -28.17 6.89
N ILE A 6 19.73 -28.83 6.51
CA ILE A 6 21.05 -28.19 6.33
C ILE A 6 20.99 -27.15 5.19
N GLU A 7 20.29 -27.45 4.10
CA GLU A 7 20.13 -26.48 3.00
C GLU A 7 19.29 -25.29 3.42
N GLN A 8 18.22 -25.48 4.21
CA GLN A 8 17.43 -24.38 4.77
C GLN A 8 18.30 -23.47 5.65
N ASP A 9 19.06 -24.07 6.56
CA ASP A 9 19.98 -23.34 7.43
C ASP A 9 21.05 -22.60 6.61
N ALA A 10 21.60 -23.25 5.56
CA ALA A 10 22.60 -22.63 4.69
C ALA A 10 22.06 -21.44 3.90
N LEU A 11 20.84 -21.53 3.34
CA LEU A 11 20.18 -20.42 2.64
C LEU A 11 19.92 -19.26 3.59
N PHE A 12 19.42 -19.54 4.80
CA PHE A 12 19.19 -18.51 5.81
C PHE A 12 20.50 -17.83 6.23
N GLN A 13 21.55 -18.60 6.53
CA GLN A 13 22.85 -18.06 6.91
C GLN A 13 23.51 -17.26 5.77
N ALA A 14 23.32 -17.67 4.51
CA ALA A 14 23.76 -16.86 3.38
C ALA A 14 23.02 -15.51 3.32
N GLY A 15 21.71 -15.51 3.57
CA GLY A 15 20.91 -14.27 3.70
C GLY A 15 21.44 -13.38 4.82
N GLU A 16 21.66 -13.93 6.02
CA GLU A 16 22.23 -13.19 7.17
C GLU A 16 23.63 -12.63 6.84
N ALA A 17 24.49 -13.42 6.20
CA ALA A 17 25.83 -12.97 5.81
C ALA A 17 25.76 -11.77 4.84
N PHE A 18 24.87 -11.83 3.84
CA PHE A 18 24.65 -10.71 2.92
C PHE A 18 24.00 -9.52 3.61
N PHE A 19 23.05 -9.74 4.52
CA PHE A 19 22.38 -8.69 5.27
C PHE A 19 23.37 -7.88 6.11
N PHE A 20 24.22 -8.55 6.89
CA PHE A 20 25.25 -7.90 7.70
C PHE A 20 26.45 -7.36 6.89
N ALA A 21 26.55 -7.70 5.61
CA ALA A 21 27.49 -7.12 4.66
C ALA A 21 26.87 -5.98 3.83
N ASP A 22 25.69 -5.48 4.25
CA ASP A 22 24.91 -4.41 3.59
C ASP A 22 24.58 -4.71 2.10
N SER A 23 24.58 -5.99 1.74
CA SER A 23 24.25 -6.47 0.39
C SER A 23 22.79 -6.90 0.33
N TYR A 24 21.85 -5.94 0.52
CA TYR A 24 20.44 -6.24 0.76
C TYR A 24 19.73 -6.92 -0.41
N ASP A 25 20.11 -6.61 -1.64
CA ASP A 25 19.56 -7.29 -2.83
C ASP A 25 19.85 -8.80 -2.79
N LYS A 26 21.12 -9.17 -2.52
CA LYS A 26 21.51 -10.58 -2.39
C LYS A 26 20.94 -11.26 -1.15
N ALA A 27 20.79 -10.50 -0.05
CA ALA A 27 20.15 -10.99 1.15
C ALA A 27 18.68 -11.35 0.88
N ASN A 28 17.94 -10.44 0.25
CA ASN A 28 16.56 -10.69 -0.14
C ASN A 28 16.44 -11.93 -1.04
N ASP A 29 17.31 -12.07 -2.07
CA ASP A 29 17.30 -13.23 -2.96
C ASP A 29 17.55 -14.55 -2.22
N ALA A 30 18.43 -14.56 -1.23
CA ALA A 30 18.73 -15.77 -0.44
C ALA A 30 17.52 -16.14 0.44
N TYR A 31 16.89 -15.19 1.10
CA TYR A 31 15.67 -15.40 1.90
C TYR A 31 14.49 -15.82 1.02
N GLU A 32 14.31 -15.19 -0.14
CA GLU A 32 13.25 -15.53 -1.09
C GLU A 32 13.40 -16.99 -1.57
N LYS A 33 14.60 -17.41 -1.94
CA LYS A 33 14.88 -18.82 -2.29
C LYS A 33 14.53 -19.79 -1.16
N LEU A 34 14.82 -19.40 0.10
CA LEU A 34 14.46 -20.21 1.26
C LEU A 34 12.94 -20.39 1.34
N ILE A 35 12.18 -19.31 1.27
CA ILE A 35 10.72 -19.31 1.41
C ILE A 35 10.05 -20.06 0.26
N GLN A 36 10.44 -19.77 -0.99
CA GLN A 36 9.88 -20.41 -2.18
C GLN A 36 10.15 -21.94 -2.22
N LYS A 37 11.32 -22.36 -1.76
CA LYS A 37 11.69 -23.77 -1.77
C LYS A 37 11.15 -24.53 -0.55
N TYR A 38 10.94 -23.87 0.57
CA TYR A 38 10.62 -24.48 1.86
C TYR A 38 9.52 -23.67 2.61
N SER A 39 8.31 -23.66 2.06
CA SER A 39 7.16 -22.92 2.59
C SER A 39 6.76 -23.31 4.03
N GLY A 40 7.19 -24.47 4.53
CA GLY A 40 7.01 -24.91 5.93
C GLY A 40 8.25 -24.80 6.79
N SER A 41 9.24 -23.99 6.40
CA SER A 41 10.49 -23.86 7.16
C SER A 41 10.26 -23.16 8.49
N ARG A 42 10.90 -23.68 9.55
CA ARG A 42 10.97 -23.00 10.87
C ARG A 42 11.63 -21.61 10.81
N LEU A 43 12.34 -21.31 9.72
CA LEU A 43 13.04 -20.06 9.53
C LEU A 43 12.22 -19.03 8.71
N MET A 44 11.01 -19.39 8.29
CA MET A 44 10.16 -18.58 7.43
C MET A 44 9.86 -17.21 8.06
N ASP A 45 9.30 -17.16 9.26
CA ASP A 45 9.01 -15.91 9.98
C ASP A 45 10.24 -14.98 10.07
N ARG A 46 11.42 -15.57 10.30
CA ARG A 46 12.67 -14.80 10.41
C ARG A 46 13.14 -14.26 9.06
N ALA A 47 13.03 -15.08 8.02
CA ALA A 47 13.40 -14.68 6.66
C ALA A 47 12.46 -13.57 6.15
N GLU A 48 11.15 -13.68 6.41
CA GLU A 48 10.18 -12.66 6.08
C GLU A 48 10.42 -11.36 6.83
N ALA A 49 10.72 -11.42 8.13
CA ALA A 49 11.06 -10.25 8.92
C ALA A 49 12.30 -9.51 8.38
N ARG A 50 13.31 -10.24 7.90
CA ARG A 50 14.48 -9.67 7.22
C ARG A 50 14.11 -9.01 5.88
N ARG A 51 13.34 -9.72 5.05
CA ARG A 51 12.85 -9.20 3.77
C ARG A 51 12.01 -7.94 3.97
N PHE A 52 11.11 -7.96 4.96
CA PHE A 52 10.29 -6.80 5.30
C PHE A 52 11.15 -5.59 5.72
N ALA A 53 12.13 -5.79 6.61
CA ALA A 53 13.05 -4.73 7.01
C ALA A 53 13.86 -4.16 5.84
N ILE A 54 14.33 -5.01 4.92
CA ILE A 54 15.01 -4.58 3.69
C ILE A 54 14.07 -3.72 2.83
N ALA A 55 12.82 -4.16 2.64
CA ALA A 55 11.84 -3.42 1.83
C ALA A 55 11.45 -2.09 2.47
N GLN A 56 11.33 -2.02 3.81
CA GLN A 56 11.13 -0.77 4.52
C GLN A 56 12.29 0.21 4.28
N TYR A 57 13.52 -0.25 4.46
CA TYR A 57 14.72 0.54 4.21
C TYR A 57 14.75 1.07 2.77
N TRP A 58 14.46 0.23 1.77
CA TRP A 58 14.40 0.65 0.38
C TRP A 58 13.29 1.67 0.11
N SER A 59 12.15 1.52 0.79
CA SER A 59 11.02 2.46 0.67
C SER A 59 11.36 3.83 1.25
N GLU A 60 12.06 3.88 2.40
CA GLU A 60 12.54 5.11 3.02
C GLU A 60 13.66 5.75 2.19
N LEU A 61 14.58 4.95 1.68
CA LEU A 61 15.67 5.43 0.84
C LEU A 61 15.15 6.07 -0.45
N GLN A 62 14.11 5.46 -1.07
CA GLN A 62 13.43 6.02 -2.24
C GLN A 62 12.76 7.36 -1.95
N GLU A 63 12.25 7.56 -0.73
CA GLU A 63 11.65 8.83 -0.32
C GLU A 63 12.70 9.93 -0.15
N LEU A 64 13.82 9.59 0.50
CA LEU A 64 14.92 10.53 0.74
C LEU A 64 15.71 10.86 -0.54
N ASN A 65 15.93 9.86 -1.39
CA ASN A 65 16.70 9.96 -2.62
C ASN A 65 15.99 9.21 -3.76
N PRO A 66 14.99 9.83 -4.40
CA PRO A 66 14.25 9.18 -5.48
C PRO A 66 15.16 8.76 -6.62
N ASP A 67 15.00 7.53 -7.08
CA ASP A 67 15.72 7.03 -8.25
C ASP A 67 15.34 7.86 -9.49
N HIS A 68 16.32 8.35 -10.21
CA HIS A 68 16.09 8.94 -11.52
C HIS A 68 16.02 7.84 -12.59
N LEU A 69 15.11 7.99 -13.56
CA LEU A 69 14.81 7.00 -14.60
C LEU A 69 16.04 6.44 -15.34
N TRP A 70 17.15 7.18 -15.36
CA TRP A 70 18.37 6.83 -16.10
C TRP A 70 19.59 6.54 -15.21
N THR A 71 19.46 6.58 -13.89
CA THR A 71 20.57 6.33 -12.98
C THR A 71 20.63 4.87 -12.57
N TYR A 72 21.74 4.20 -12.89
CA TYR A 72 22.06 2.89 -12.38
C TYR A 72 22.93 3.00 -11.13
N ASN A 73 22.60 2.22 -10.12
CA ASN A 73 23.44 2.08 -8.95
C ASN A 73 24.48 0.97 -9.18
N PHE A 74 25.75 1.34 -9.31
CA PHE A 74 26.85 0.38 -9.47
C PHE A 74 27.73 0.24 -8.23
N THR A 75 27.56 1.12 -7.25
CA THR A 75 28.51 1.25 -6.12
C THR A 75 27.87 0.98 -4.76
N ASN A 76 26.63 1.34 -4.55
CA ASN A 76 25.94 1.14 -3.27
C ASN A 76 25.27 -0.23 -3.24
N ARG A 77 25.78 -1.12 -2.36
CA ARG A 77 25.29 -2.50 -2.19
C ARG A 77 23.98 -2.57 -1.38
N GLU A 78 23.62 -1.50 -0.68
CA GLU A 78 22.42 -1.44 0.16
C GLU A 78 21.14 -1.39 -0.66
N ARG A 79 21.21 -1.01 -1.93
CA ARG A 79 20.05 -0.89 -2.80
C ARG A 79 20.23 -1.59 -4.14
N PRO A 80 19.12 -1.97 -4.79
CA PRO A 80 19.16 -2.56 -6.13
C PRO A 80 19.84 -1.66 -7.16
N ALA A 81 20.21 -2.25 -8.28
CA ALA A 81 20.87 -1.54 -9.37
C ALA A 81 20.00 -0.39 -9.94
N ARG A 82 18.69 -0.49 -9.83
CA ARG A 82 17.70 0.55 -10.18
C ARG A 82 16.32 0.21 -9.62
N ASP A 83 15.39 1.19 -9.66
CA ASP A 83 14.00 1.03 -9.21
C ASP A 83 13.88 0.50 -7.76
N THR A 84 14.61 1.13 -6.85
CA THR A 84 14.62 0.77 -5.43
C THR A 84 13.20 0.69 -4.86
N GLY A 85 12.34 1.67 -5.18
CA GLY A 85 10.94 1.67 -4.76
C GLY A 85 10.12 0.52 -5.37
N GLY A 86 10.37 0.14 -6.62
CA GLY A 86 9.72 -1.01 -7.25
C GLY A 86 10.13 -2.34 -6.63
N HIS A 87 11.41 -2.48 -6.25
CA HIS A 87 11.87 -3.63 -5.49
C HIS A 87 11.21 -3.71 -4.12
N ALA A 88 11.11 -2.61 -3.38
CA ALA A 88 10.39 -2.57 -2.10
C ALA A 88 8.93 -3.04 -2.24
N ARG A 89 8.19 -2.46 -3.20
CA ARG A 89 6.80 -2.86 -3.47
C ARG A 89 6.65 -4.34 -3.83
N ARG A 90 7.58 -4.87 -4.63
CA ARG A 90 7.59 -6.30 -4.98
C ARG A 90 7.79 -7.18 -3.76
N VAL A 91 8.71 -6.83 -2.87
CA VAL A 91 8.96 -7.60 -1.65
C VAL A 91 7.74 -7.57 -0.72
N PHE A 92 7.14 -6.41 -0.47
CA PHE A 92 5.90 -6.31 0.32
C PHE A 92 4.77 -7.15 -0.29
N ASN A 93 4.59 -7.07 -1.61
CA ASN A 93 3.57 -7.86 -2.30
C ASN A 93 3.85 -9.37 -2.21
N ASN A 94 5.11 -9.80 -2.32
CA ASN A 94 5.47 -11.20 -2.19
C ASN A 94 5.20 -11.72 -0.78
N ILE A 95 5.57 -11.00 0.28
CA ILE A 95 5.30 -11.40 1.67
C ILE A 95 3.80 -11.67 1.87
N ARG A 96 2.93 -10.76 1.46
CA ARG A 96 1.48 -10.95 1.62
C ARG A 96 0.91 -12.10 0.79
N LEU A 97 1.53 -12.47 -0.31
CA LEU A 97 1.07 -13.55 -1.20
C LEU A 97 1.66 -14.91 -0.85
N GLU A 98 2.92 -14.96 -0.37
CA GLU A 98 3.63 -16.18 -0.01
C GLU A 98 3.12 -16.75 1.32
N ASP A 99 2.79 -15.88 2.30
CA ASP A 99 2.14 -16.25 3.55
C ASP A 99 1.00 -15.29 3.93
N PRO A 100 -0.19 -15.44 3.35
CA PRO A 100 -1.34 -14.54 3.61
C PRO A 100 -1.83 -14.57 5.06
N THR A 101 -1.46 -15.57 5.84
CA THR A 101 -1.82 -15.72 7.26
C THR A 101 -0.63 -15.47 8.19
N GLY A 102 0.50 -15.14 7.63
CA GLY A 102 1.73 -14.84 8.35
C GLY A 102 1.61 -13.58 9.19
N LYS A 103 2.51 -13.46 10.15
CA LYS A 103 2.49 -12.37 11.15
C LYS A 103 2.71 -10.99 10.55
N LEU A 104 3.30 -10.90 9.37
CA LEU A 104 3.64 -9.66 8.68
C LEU A 104 2.77 -9.39 7.46
N ALA A 105 1.75 -10.21 7.19
CA ALA A 105 0.96 -10.10 5.98
C ALA A 105 0.14 -8.79 5.93
N ASP A 106 -0.45 -8.39 7.04
CA ASP A 106 -1.17 -7.11 7.15
C ASP A 106 -0.21 -5.92 7.18
N ASP A 107 0.92 -6.00 7.91
CA ASP A 107 1.99 -5.00 7.89
C ASP A 107 2.53 -4.78 6.46
N ALA A 108 2.79 -5.87 5.73
CA ALA A 108 3.28 -5.81 4.35
C ALA A 108 2.24 -5.21 3.40
N THR A 109 0.95 -5.52 3.61
CA THR A 109 -0.14 -4.94 2.82
C THR A 109 -0.27 -3.44 3.08
N LEU A 110 -0.17 -2.99 4.34
CA LEU A 110 -0.14 -1.57 4.69
C LEU A 110 1.07 -0.87 4.07
N ALA A 111 2.26 -1.46 4.21
CA ALA A 111 3.51 -0.90 3.68
C ALA A 111 3.47 -0.78 2.15
N LEU A 112 2.88 -1.75 1.46
CA LEU A 112 2.65 -1.69 0.01
C LEU A 112 1.75 -0.52 -0.37
N GLY A 113 0.63 -0.34 0.31
CA GLY A 113 -0.27 0.81 0.12
C GLY A 113 0.45 2.14 0.34
N ASN A 114 1.22 2.25 1.44
CA ASN A 114 2.03 3.43 1.74
C ASN A 114 3.07 3.72 0.64
N ALA A 115 3.73 2.68 0.10
CA ALA A 115 4.70 2.84 -0.97
C ALA A 115 4.04 3.32 -2.28
N TYR A 116 2.85 2.83 -2.63
CA TYR A 116 2.06 3.34 -3.75
C TYR A 116 1.61 4.78 -3.51
N PHE A 117 1.11 5.10 -2.32
CA PHE A 117 0.64 6.46 -1.97
C PHE A 117 1.77 7.49 -2.11
N ARG A 118 2.95 7.20 -1.57
CA ARG A 118 4.15 8.05 -1.70
C ARG A 118 4.58 8.25 -3.16
N ASN A 119 4.43 7.21 -3.98
CA ASN A 119 4.70 7.29 -5.42
C ASN A 119 3.56 7.94 -6.23
N LYS A 120 2.54 8.49 -5.57
CA LYS A 120 1.33 9.10 -6.17
C LYS A 120 0.51 8.14 -7.04
N ALA A 121 0.72 6.84 -6.91
CA ALA A 121 -0.08 5.79 -7.53
C ALA A 121 -1.33 5.54 -6.65
N TYR A 122 -2.21 6.56 -6.58
CA TYR A 122 -3.28 6.62 -5.59
C TYR A 122 -4.35 5.54 -5.77
N LEU A 123 -4.60 5.06 -6.99
CA LEU A 123 -5.54 3.96 -7.21
C LEU A 123 -4.96 2.66 -6.66
N ASP A 124 -3.69 2.34 -6.96
CA ASP A 124 -3.03 1.14 -6.44
C ASP A 124 -2.90 1.19 -4.90
N ALA A 125 -2.69 2.39 -4.35
CA ALA A 125 -2.70 2.60 -2.90
C ALA A 125 -4.07 2.29 -2.29
N ALA A 126 -5.15 2.85 -2.87
CA ALA A 126 -6.52 2.61 -2.41
C ALA A 126 -6.88 1.13 -2.45
N ASP A 127 -6.49 0.42 -3.52
CA ASP A 127 -6.75 -1.01 -3.66
C ASP A 127 -5.97 -1.83 -2.62
N SER A 128 -4.72 -1.45 -2.33
CA SER A 128 -3.91 -2.12 -1.29
C SER A 128 -4.52 -1.94 0.11
N TYR A 129 -5.01 -0.74 0.45
CA TYR A 129 -5.68 -0.51 1.73
C TYR A 129 -7.04 -1.21 1.82
N GLU A 130 -7.78 -1.30 0.71
CA GLU A 130 -9.00 -2.09 0.62
C GLU A 130 -8.73 -3.58 0.84
N ASP A 131 -7.66 -4.12 0.23
CA ASP A 131 -7.22 -5.50 0.43
C ASP A 131 -6.91 -5.77 1.91
N LEU A 132 -6.21 -4.85 2.59
CA LEU A 132 -5.94 -4.96 4.02
C LEU A 132 -7.24 -5.09 4.83
N ARG A 133 -8.19 -4.19 4.60
CA ARG A 133 -9.46 -4.20 5.35
C ARG A 133 -10.29 -5.46 5.11
N LYS A 134 -10.23 -6.01 3.89
CA LYS A 134 -10.99 -7.21 3.51
C LYS A 134 -10.33 -8.49 4.00
N ALA A 135 -9.01 -8.60 3.82
CA ALA A 135 -8.27 -9.81 4.14
C ALA A 135 -7.94 -9.93 5.64
N TYR A 136 -7.74 -8.80 6.33
CA TYR A 136 -7.27 -8.78 7.73
C TYR A 136 -8.22 -7.98 8.64
N PRO A 137 -9.48 -8.46 8.86
CA PRO A 137 -10.46 -7.73 9.66
C PRO A 137 -10.10 -7.61 11.15
N GLY A 138 -9.09 -8.33 11.64
CA GLY A 138 -8.53 -8.23 12.99
C GLY A 138 -7.25 -7.40 13.10
N SER A 139 -6.80 -6.78 12.01
CA SER A 139 -5.55 -6.02 12.01
C SER A 139 -5.67 -4.74 12.86
N PRO A 140 -4.62 -4.38 13.65
CA PRO A 140 -4.57 -3.10 14.34
C PRO A 140 -4.49 -1.91 13.38
N HIS A 141 -4.22 -2.16 12.10
CA HIS A 141 -4.07 -1.13 11.08
C HIS A 141 -5.38 -0.71 10.41
N LEU A 142 -6.53 -1.31 10.75
CA LEU A 142 -7.81 -1.08 10.05
C LEU A 142 -8.22 0.39 10.01
N PHE A 143 -8.10 1.10 11.12
CA PHE A 143 -8.43 2.53 11.17
C PHE A 143 -7.54 3.33 10.20
N ASN A 144 -6.23 3.18 10.31
CA ASN A 144 -5.27 3.89 9.47
C ASN A 144 -5.43 3.53 7.99
N ALA A 145 -5.62 2.24 7.66
CA ALA A 145 -5.85 1.78 6.30
C ALA A 145 -7.13 2.38 5.71
N THR A 146 -8.20 2.52 6.52
CA THR A 146 -9.45 3.14 6.06
C THR A 146 -9.26 4.62 5.78
N VAL A 147 -8.59 5.37 6.66
CA VAL A 147 -8.27 6.79 6.44
C VAL A 147 -7.42 6.98 5.19
N LEU A 148 -6.37 6.16 5.03
CA LEU A 148 -5.47 6.22 3.88
C LEU A 148 -6.17 5.80 2.57
N GLU A 149 -7.12 4.85 2.61
CA GLU A 149 -7.95 4.51 1.45
C GLU A 149 -8.80 5.71 1.03
N ILE A 150 -9.47 6.37 1.98
CA ILE A 150 -10.28 7.56 1.74
C ILE A 150 -9.43 8.66 1.09
N GLN A 151 -8.28 8.96 1.67
CA GLN A 151 -7.34 9.95 1.13
C GLN A 151 -6.86 9.58 -0.28
N SER A 152 -6.55 8.30 -0.50
CA SER A 152 -6.10 7.82 -1.81
C SER A 152 -7.17 8.00 -2.88
N ARG A 153 -8.42 7.65 -2.57
CA ARG A 153 -9.55 7.82 -3.50
C ARG A 153 -9.83 9.28 -3.81
N LEU A 154 -9.76 10.15 -2.82
CA LEU A 154 -9.90 11.59 -3.01
C LEU A 154 -8.77 12.14 -3.89
N ARG A 155 -7.51 11.75 -3.63
CA ARG A 155 -6.34 12.16 -4.43
C ARG A 155 -6.37 11.61 -5.86
N ALA A 156 -6.99 10.44 -6.08
CA ALA A 156 -7.16 9.86 -7.40
C ALA A 156 -8.30 10.51 -8.20
N TYR A 157 -9.23 11.22 -7.54
CA TYR A 157 -10.37 11.84 -8.19
C TYR A 157 -9.92 12.99 -9.09
N ARG A 158 -10.37 12.97 -10.33
CA ARG A 158 -9.97 13.92 -11.38
C ARG A 158 -10.92 15.11 -11.54
N GLY A 159 -11.96 15.17 -10.70
CA GLY A 159 -12.95 16.23 -10.74
C GLY A 159 -14.30 15.83 -11.37
N PRO A 160 -15.26 16.76 -11.40
CA PRO A 160 -16.68 16.51 -11.67
C PRO A 160 -17.01 15.89 -13.03
N ALA A 161 -16.15 16.10 -14.03
CA ALA A 161 -16.36 15.60 -15.38
C ALA A 161 -16.01 14.10 -15.55
N TYR A 162 -15.36 13.51 -14.55
CA TYR A 162 -14.87 12.14 -14.60
C TYR A 162 -15.73 11.19 -13.76
N ASP A 163 -15.35 9.91 -13.71
CA ASP A 163 -16.05 8.90 -12.93
C ASP A 163 -16.07 9.26 -11.43
N GLY A 164 -17.25 9.21 -10.83
CA GLY A 164 -17.50 9.54 -9.42
C GLY A 164 -17.43 8.36 -8.46
N MET A 165 -17.31 7.12 -8.95
CA MET A 165 -17.38 5.95 -8.06
C MET A 165 -16.33 5.98 -6.95
N GLY A 166 -15.13 6.50 -7.25
CA GLY A 166 -14.05 6.64 -6.27
C GLY A 166 -14.40 7.57 -5.11
N ILE A 167 -14.91 8.77 -5.42
CA ILE A 167 -15.27 9.77 -4.40
C ILE A 167 -16.52 9.36 -3.62
N GLU A 168 -17.50 8.74 -4.27
CA GLU A 168 -18.68 8.17 -3.59
C GLU A 168 -18.29 7.06 -2.62
N LYS A 169 -17.32 6.21 -3.01
CA LYS A 169 -16.79 5.18 -2.11
C LYS A 169 -16.04 5.80 -0.93
N ALA A 170 -15.26 6.86 -1.16
CA ALA A 170 -14.60 7.60 -0.08
C ALA A 170 -15.62 8.15 0.93
N ASN A 171 -16.75 8.70 0.48
CA ASN A 171 -17.81 9.18 1.37
C ASN A 171 -18.41 8.06 2.21
N ARG A 172 -18.77 6.93 1.58
CA ARG A 172 -19.29 5.75 2.32
C ARG A 172 -18.29 5.20 3.33
N LEU A 173 -16.99 5.22 3.01
CA LEU A 173 -15.95 4.81 3.92
C LEU A 173 -15.81 5.76 5.11
N MET A 174 -15.97 7.07 4.89
CA MET A 174 -15.94 8.06 5.97
C MET A 174 -17.11 7.85 6.95
N GLU A 175 -18.32 7.59 6.45
CA GLU A 175 -19.48 7.27 7.28
C GLU A 175 -19.26 5.98 8.09
N ALA A 176 -18.71 4.94 7.44
CA ALA A 176 -18.40 3.68 8.10
C ALA A 176 -17.28 3.82 9.15
N LEU A 177 -16.27 4.65 8.88
CA LEU A 177 -15.15 4.93 9.79
C LEU A 177 -15.66 5.54 11.11
N VAL A 178 -16.54 6.54 11.02
CA VAL A 178 -17.15 7.19 12.19
C VAL A 178 -17.98 6.22 13.03
N ALA A 179 -18.70 5.31 12.37
CA ALA A 179 -19.51 4.30 13.06
C ALA A 179 -18.67 3.20 13.72
N GLN A 180 -17.57 2.80 13.08
CA GLN A 180 -16.75 1.67 13.52
C GLN A 180 -15.69 2.06 14.55
N PHE A 181 -15.15 3.28 14.48
CA PHE A 181 -14.01 3.74 15.27
C PHE A 181 -14.25 5.08 15.96
N PRO A 182 -15.32 5.24 16.80
CA PRO A 182 -15.70 6.54 17.35
C PRO A 182 -14.61 7.19 18.22
N GLU A 183 -13.82 6.39 18.96
CA GLU A 183 -12.75 6.91 19.83
C GLU A 183 -11.59 7.46 19.00
N GLN A 184 -11.10 6.70 18.03
CA GLN A 184 -9.99 7.14 17.15
C GLN A 184 -10.40 8.33 16.26
N VAL A 185 -11.68 8.39 15.87
CA VAL A 185 -12.22 9.53 15.13
C VAL A 185 -12.21 10.79 15.99
N GLU A 186 -12.58 10.69 17.27
CA GLU A 186 -12.52 11.85 18.17
C GLU A 186 -11.09 12.35 18.38
N GLU A 187 -10.12 11.46 18.51
CA GLU A 187 -8.69 11.81 18.60
C GLU A 187 -8.16 12.56 17.37
N GLN A 188 -8.68 12.26 16.18
CA GLN A 188 -8.25 12.85 14.91
C GLN A 188 -9.32 13.75 14.28
N ARG A 189 -10.28 14.24 15.07
CA ARG A 189 -11.50 14.90 14.62
C ARG A 189 -11.23 16.01 13.60
N THR A 190 -10.34 16.93 13.90
CA THR A 190 -10.08 18.09 13.03
C THR A 190 -9.66 17.67 11.63
N ALA A 191 -8.70 16.72 11.53
CA ALA A 191 -8.20 16.24 10.24
C ALA A 191 -9.27 15.46 9.46
N LEU A 192 -10.08 14.67 10.17
CA LEU A 192 -11.17 13.91 9.54
C LEU A 192 -12.34 14.79 9.11
N ASP A 193 -12.66 15.83 9.88
CA ASP A 193 -13.67 16.82 9.50
C ASP A 193 -13.26 17.60 8.25
N GLU A 194 -11.99 17.99 8.13
CA GLU A 194 -11.44 18.62 6.92
C GLU A 194 -11.53 17.67 5.71
N LEU A 195 -11.12 16.41 5.88
CA LEU A 195 -11.20 15.40 4.83
C LEU A 195 -12.65 15.13 4.39
N ALA A 196 -13.58 15.05 5.34
CA ALA A 196 -14.99 14.88 5.07
C ALA A 196 -15.60 16.12 4.36
N ALA A 197 -15.15 17.34 4.70
CA ALA A 197 -15.57 18.56 4.04
C ALA A 197 -15.09 18.60 2.58
N GLU A 198 -13.86 18.19 2.31
CA GLU A 198 -13.30 18.10 0.95
C GLU A 198 -14.09 17.09 0.09
N ILE A 199 -14.40 15.90 0.63
CA ILE A 199 -15.21 14.90 -0.06
C ILE A 199 -16.61 15.46 -0.40
N ARG A 200 -17.29 16.10 0.57
CA ARG A 200 -18.61 16.69 0.34
C ARG A 200 -18.59 17.81 -0.71
N TYR A 201 -17.53 18.62 -0.70
CA TYR A 201 -17.33 19.66 -1.72
C TYR A 201 -17.23 19.05 -3.12
N GLU A 202 -16.41 18.03 -3.30
CA GLU A 202 -16.22 17.38 -4.59
C GLU A 202 -17.49 16.67 -5.10
N LEU A 203 -18.26 16.06 -4.19
CA LEU A 203 -19.55 15.46 -4.52
C LEU A 203 -20.56 16.53 -4.96
N ALA A 204 -20.69 17.64 -4.23
CA ALA A 204 -21.59 18.74 -4.60
C ALA A 204 -21.17 19.41 -5.92
N ALA A 205 -19.86 19.57 -6.16
CA ALA A 205 -19.34 20.07 -7.42
C ALA A 205 -19.68 19.14 -8.59
N ARG A 206 -19.67 17.82 -8.37
CA ARG A 206 -20.08 16.82 -9.36
C ARG A 206 -21.56 16.91 -9.68
N GLU A 207 -22.42 16.97 -8.67
CA GLU A 207 -23.88 17.12 -8.87
C GLU A 207 -24.20 18.38 -9.67
N LEU A 208 -23.59 19.51 -9.29
CA LEU A 208 -23.75 20.77 -10.03
C LEU A 208 -23.26 20.67 -11.49
N TYR A 209 -22.15 19.97 -11.72
CA TYR A 209 -21.64 19.74 -13.06
C TYR A 209 -22.63 18.92 -13.90
N LEU A 210 -23.18 17.84 -13.35
CA LEU A 210 -24.15 16.97 -14.02
C LEU A 210 -25.45 17.72 -14.30
N ALA A 211 -25.98 18.47 -13.32
CA ALA A 211 -27.16 19.32 -13.54
C ALA A 211 -26.95 20.27 -14.72
N LYS A 212 -25.83 20.99 -14.77
CA LYS A 212 -25.49 21.91 -15.87
C LYS A 212 -25.25 21.19 -17.19
N LEU A 213 -24.73 19.98 -17.16
CA LEU A 213 -24.52 19.16 -18.37
C LEU A 213 -25.84 18.76 -19.01
N TYR A 214 -26.80 18.27 -18.21
CA TYR A 214 -28.12 17.85 -18.68
C TYR A 214 -29.00 19.05 -19.07
N ASP A 215 -28.90 20.18 -18.37
CA ASP A 215 -29.57 21.40 -18.76
C ASP A 215 -29.14 21.89 -20.16
N ARG A 216 -27.83 21.90 -20.44
CA ARG A 216 -27.27 22.23 -21.76
C ARG A 216 -27.73 21.27 -22.87
N ARG A 217 -28.09 20.04 -22.53
CA ARG A 217 -28.62 19.05 -23.46
C ARG A 217 -30.14 19.11 -23.62
N ASN A 218 -30.80 20.05 -22.95
CA ASN A 218 -32.26 20.17 -22.85
C ASN A 218 -32.95 18.95 -22.23
N GLU A 219 -32.19 18.16 -21.43
CA GLU A 219 -32.71 17.00 -20.71
C GLU A 219 -33.22 17.43 -19.31
N ASN A 220 -34.23 18.33 -19.28
CA ASN A 220 -34.72 18.98 -18.07
C ASN A 220 -35.16 18.04 -16.94
N ARG A 221 -35.59 16.81 -17.27
CA ARG A 221 -35.96 15.81 -16.25
C ARG A 221 -34.70 15.27 -15.55
N ALA A 222 -33.64 15.00 -16.29
CA ALA A 222 -32.38 14.53 -15.74
C ALA A 222 -31.70 15.66 -14.94
N ALA A 223 -31.69 16.91 -15.45
CA ALA A 223 -31.12 18.05 -14.76
C ALA A 223 -31.77 18.36 -13.39
N ARG A 224 -33.00 17.92 -13.14
CA ARG A 224 -33.70 18.11 -11.83
C ARG A 224 -33.37 17.01 -10.81
N LEU A 225 -32.69 15.96 -11.20
CA LEU A 225 -32.32 14.87 -10.31
C LEU A 225 -31.00 15.17 -9.57
N TYR A 226 -30.23 16.10 -10.10
CA TYR A 226 -28.98 16.59 -9.56
C TYR A 226 -29.11 18.03 -9.06
#